data_cff99fe7cd4afca94a4b80f063cfc3a7
#
_entry.id   cff99fe7cd4afca94a4b80f063cfc3a7
#
_cell.length_a   1.000
_cell.length_b   1.000
_cell.length_c   1.000
_cell.angle_alpha   90.00
_cell.angle_beta   90.00
_cell.angle_gamma   90.00
#
_symmetry.space_group_name_H-M   'P 1'
#
loop_
_entity.id
_entity.type
_entity.pdbx_description
1 polymer ?
#
loop_
_entity_poly.entity_id
_entity_poly.type
_entity_poly.pdbx_seq_one_letter_code
_entity_poly.pdbx_strand_id
1 'polypeptide(L)'
;MTDNKNIVHGPEGKTTEIFIIVSVFLILIFIGTAAYHFIEGWTYIDSFYFAVSTLTTVGYGDIVPSTNGSKIFTAFYVLVGVSMFFYGLFSIGEHFVKIRITEIEQIMQAQGRAAGQTQKKVKTRDEILKEILKEYYEGYDKR
;
A
#
# COMPACT_ATOMS: atom_id res chain seq x y z
N MET A 1 -2.68 -20.94 -27.86
CA MET A 1 -2.33 -19.51 -27.92
C MET A 1 -3.26 -18.78 -26.95
N THR A 2 -2.85 -18.67 -25.71
CA THR A 2 -3.56 -17.89 -24.68
C THR A 2 -2.59 -16.81 -24.23
N ASP A 3 -2.81 -15.63 -24.76
CA ASP A 3 -2.06 -14.41 -24.45
C ASP A 3 -2.44 -13.95 -23.03
N ASN A 4 -1.62 -14.35 -22.07
CA ASN A 4 -1.76 -13.94 -20.68
C ASN A 4 -1.09 -12.56 -20.53
N LYS A 5 -1.80 -11.52 -20.93
CA LYS A 5 -1.44 -10.13 -20.64
C LYS A 5 -1.55 -9.89 -19.14
N ASN A 6 -0.53 -10.26 -18.40
CA ASN A 6 -0.27 -9.72 -17.07
C ASN A 6 -0.04 -8.22 -17.24
N ILE A 7 -1.09 -7.43 -17.09
CA ILE A 7 -1.01 -5.98 -16.99
C ILE A 7 -0.32 -5.71 -15.65
N VAL A 8 1.01 -5.65 -15.69
CA VAL A 8 1.81 -5.11 -14.61
C VAL A 8 1.45 -3.63 -14.53
N HIS A 9 0.55 -3.26 -13.63
CA HIS A 9 0.31 -1.86 -13.28
C HIS A 9 1.63 -1.34 -12.68
N GLY A 10 2.37 -0.57 -13.48
CA GLY A 10 3.58 0.07 -13.06
C GLY A 10 3.33 1.05 -11.89
N PRO A 11 4.40 1.45 -11.17
CA PRO A 11 4.31 2.33 -10.00
C PRO A 11 3.65 3.69 -10.28
N GLU A 12 3.58 4.11 -11.53
CA GLU A 12 2.99 5.39 -11.96
C GLU A 12 1.47 5.47 -11.75
N GLY A 13 0.72 4.35 -11.89
CA GLY A 13 -0.74 4.35 -11.70
C GLY A 13 -1.17 4.64 -10.26
N LYS A 14 -0.40 4.20 -9.28
CA LYS A 14 -0.76 4.35 -7.85
C LYS A 14 -0.54 5.74 -7.28
N THR A 15 0.48 6.44 -7.76
CA THR A 15 0.71 7.85 -7.39
C THR A 15 -0.48 8.70 -7.84
N THR A 16 -0.99 8.46 -9.03
CA THR A 16 -2.18 9.14 -9.56
C THR A 16 -3.43 8.83 -8.72
N GLU A 17 -3.63 7.59 -8.29
CA GLU A 17 -4.74 7.21 -7.41
C GLU A 17 -4.71 7.98 -6.08
N ILE A 18 -3.55 8.08 -5.43
CA ILE A 18 -3.40 8.84 -4.18
C ILE A 18 -3.71 10.32 -4.39
N PHE A 19 -3.22 10.92 -5.48
CA PHE A 19 -3.55 12.31 -5.80
C PHE A 19 -5.05 12.52 -6.02
N ILE A 20 -5.74 11.61 -6.68
CA ILE A 20 -7.18 11.67 -6.88
C ILE A 20 -7.91 11.60 -5.53
N ILE A 21 -7.55 10.65 -4.66
CA ILE A 21 -8.17 10.48 -3.34
C ILE A 21 -8.01 11.75 -2.49
N VAL A 22 -6.79 12.30 -2.43
CA VAL A 22 -6.51 13.54 -1.69
C VAL A 22 -7.29 14.72 -2.27
N SER A 23 -7.36 14.84 -3.60
CA SER A 23 -8.10 15.91 -4.26
C SER A 23 -9.60 15.84 -3.96
N VAL A 24 -10.19 14.65 -4.03
CA VAL A 24 -11.61 14.45 -3.70
C VAL A 24 -11.89 14.76 -2.22
N PHE A 25 -10.98 14.38 -1.31
CA PHE A 25 -11.11 14.69 0.11
C PHE A 25 -11.06 16.20 0.37
N LEU A 26 -10.16 16.94 -0.29
CA LEU A 26 -10.09 18.39 -0.20
C LEU A 26 -11.36 19.07 -0.77
N ILE A 27 -11.91 18.53 -1.87
CA ILE A 27 -13.16 19.03 -2.46
C ILE A 27 -14.32 18.82 -1.46
N LEU A 28 -14.39 17.68 -0.78
CA LEU A 28 -15.40 17.42 0.25
C LEU A 28 -15.28 18.42 1.41
N ILE A 29 -14.07 18.70 1.89
CA ILE A 29 -13.86 19.74 2.92
C ILE A 29 -14.36 21.09 2.45
N PHE A 30 -14.04 21.48 1.22
CA PHE A 30 -14.50 22.75 0.66
C PHE A 30 -16.02 22.84 0.54
N ILE A 31 -16.66 21.78 0.04
CA ILE A 31 -18.13 21.68 -0.06
C ILE A 31 -18.77 21.76 1.33
N GLY A 32 -18.25 21.03 2.31
CA GLY A 32 -18.74 21.08 3.69
C GLY A 32 -18.60 22.45 4.31
N THR A 33 -17.42 23.08 4.15
CA THR A 33 -17.18 24.44 4.66
C THR A 33 -18.18 25.45 4.08
N ALA A 34 -18.40 25.42 2.77
CA ALA A 34 -19.37 26.30 2.13
C ALA A 34 -20.80 26.00 2.60
N ALA A 35 -21.20 24.74 2.63
CA ALA A 35 -22.53 24.33 3.04
C ALA A 35 -22.87 24.79 4.47
N TYR A 36 -21.99 24.54 5.44
CA TYR A 36 -22.22 24.94 6.82
C TYR A 36 -22.21 26.46 7.01
N HIS A 37 -21.33 27.16 6.31
CA HIS A 37 -21.33 28.61 6.29
C HIS A 37 -22.69 29.17 5.84
N PHE A 38 -23.27 28.66 4.76
CA PHE A 38 -24.53 29.15 4.22
C PHE A 38 -25.77 28.64 4.99
N ILE A 39 -25.76 27.42 5.53
CA ILE A 39 -26.93 26.82 6.18
C ILE A 39 -27.03 27.25 7.66
N GLU A 40 -25.88 27.25 8.37
CA GLU A 40 -25.84 27.60 9.81
C GLU A 40 -25.46 29.05 10.08
N GLY A 41 -24.92 29.76 9.08
CA GLY A 41 -24.42 31.12 9.25
C GLY A 41 -23.10 31.19 10.04
N TRP A 42 -22.38 30.10 10.17
CA TRP A 42 -21.11 30.04 10.89
C TRP A 42 -20.01 30.80 10.14
N THR A 43 -18.94 31.18 10.86
CA THR A 43 -17.76 31.71 10.21
C THR A 43 -17.14 30.66 9.28
N TYR A 44 -16.37 31.09 8.28
CA TYR A 44 -15.64 30.13 7.41
C TYR A 44 -14.69 29.26 8.21
N ILE A 45 -14.09 29.79 9.29
CA ILE A 45 -13.17 29.07 10.16
C ILE A 45 -13.90 27.97 10.92
N ASP A 46 -15.04 28.29 11.54
CA ASP A 46 -15.85 27.31 12.28
C ASP A 46 -16.41 26.22 11.36
N SER A 47 -16.87 26.61 10.16
CA SER A 47 -17.38 25.70 9.15
C SER A 47 -16.28 24.74 8.66
N PHE A 48 -15.08 25.25 8.41
CA PHE A 48 -13.93 24.46 8.02
C PHE A 48 -13.49 23.51 9.14
N TYR A 49 -13.39 24.01 10.36
CA TYR A 49 -13.04 23.22 11.53
C TYR A 49 -14.02 22.07 11.75
N PHE A 50 -15.33 22.37 11.69
CA PHE A 50 -16.37 21.35 11.80
C PHE A 50 -16.29 20.32 10.68
N ALA A 51 -16.12 20.75 9.42
CA ALA A 51 -16.01 19.86 8.27
C ALA A 51 -14.82 18.91 8.42
N VAL A 52 -13.64 19.43 8.79
CA VAL A 52 -12.44 18.62 8.99
C VAL A 52 -12.60 17.66 10.16
N SER A 53 -13.04 18.13 11.34
CA SER A 53 -13.19 17.29 12.52
C SER A 53 -14.20 16.15 12.32
N THR A 54 -15.24 16.43 11.53
CA THR A 54 -16.29 15.45 11.19
C THR A 54 -15.77 14.41 10.17
N LEU A 55 -15.16 14.84 9.08
CA LEU A 55 -14.63 13.93 8.06
C LEU A 55 -13.48 13.05 8.54
N THR A 56 -12.66 13.57 9.44
CA THR A 56 -11.58 12.78 10.08
C THR A 56 -12.06 11.92 11.25
N THR A 57 -13.38 11.91 11.52
CA THR A 57 -14.01 11.13 12.60
C THR A 57 -13.57 11.54 14.02
N VAL A 58 -12.97 12.71 14.20
CA VAL A 58 -12.59 13.24 15.52
C VAL A 58 -13.82 13.71 16.28
N GLY A 59 -14.66 14.54 15.66
CA GLY A 59 -15.98 14.98 16.18
C GLY A 59 -15.93 15.51 17.59
N TYR A 60 -15.25 16.62 17.85
CA TYR A 60 -15.12 17.20 19.21
C TYR A 60 -16.46 17.54 19.87
N GLY A 61 -17.51 17.84 19.06
CA GLY A 61 -18.84 18.12 19.58
C GLY A 61 -19.01 19.52 20.21
N ASP A 62 -18.04 20.38 20.07
CA ASP A 62 -18.04 21.77 20.52
C ASP A 62 -18.86 22.67 19.60
N ILE A 63 -18.89 22.35 18.31
CA ILE A 63 -19.75 22.96 17.29
C ILE A 63 -20.61 21.83 16.70
N VAL A 64 -21.94 22.03 16.70
CA VAL A 64 -22.89 21.04 16.19
C VAL A 64 -23.98 21.72 15.35
N PRO A 65 -24.45 21.06 14.28
CA PRO A 65 -25.56 21.57 13.47
C PRO A 65 -26.83 21.83 14.30
N SER A 66 -27.41 23.00 14.14
CA SER A 66 -28.61 23.40 14.89
C SER A 66 -29.88 23.23 14.08
N THR A 67 -29.82 23.50 12.77
CA THR A 67 -30.98 23.45 11.88
C THR A 67 -31.28 22.03 11.39
N ASN A 68 -32.55 21.74 11.09
CA ASN A 68 -32.94 20.44 10.55
C ASN A 68 -32.28 20.19 9.17
N GLY A 69 -32.11 21.24 8.36
CA GLY A 69 -31.45 21.12 7.05
C GLY A 69 -29.99 20.70 7.16
N SER A 70 -29.24 21.33 8.06
CA SER A 70 -27.83 20.99 8.28
C SER A 70 -27.66 19.61 8.91
N LYS A 71 -28.56 19.18 9.80
CA LYS A 71 -28.54 17.84 10.38
C LYS A 71 -28.71 16.75 9.31
N ILE A 72 -29.66 16.94 8.38
CA ILE A 72 -29.86 16.03 7.27
C ILE A 72 -28.63 16.04 6.34
N PHE A 73 -28.14 17.22 5.99
CA PHE A 73 -26.91 17.35 5.18
C PHE A 73 -25.74 16.64 5.85
N THR A 74 -25.55 16.86 7.16
CA THR A 74 -24.47 16.24 7.94
C THR A 74 -24.55 14.70 7.89
N ALA A 75 -25.75 14.13 7.99
CA ALA A 75 -25.94 12.68 7.94
C ALA A 75 -25.41 12.08 6.63
N PHE A 76 -25.73 12.68 5.47
CA PHE A 76 -25.21 12.25 4.18
C PHE A 76 -23.73 12.58 4.03
N TYR A 77 -23.30 13.76 4.47
CA TYR A 77 -21.93 14.21 4.40
C TYR A 77 -20.97 13.29 5.14
N VAL A 78 -21.36 12.84 6.36
CA VAL A 78 -20.59 11.89 7.16
C VAL A 78 -20.49 10.54 6.47
N LEU A 79 -21.61 10.00 5.96
CA LEU A 79 -21.59 8.70 5.27
C LEU A 79 -20.62 8.67 4.08
N VAL A 80 -20.65 9.71 3.26
CA VAL A 80 -19.76 9.81 2.09
C VAL A 80 -18.32 10.11 2.53
N GLY A 81 -18.14 11.09 3.40
CA GLY A 81 -16.83 11.59 3.77
C GLY A 81 -16.02 10.60 4.60
N VAL A 82 -16.64 9.94 5.57
CA VAL A 82 -15.98 8.92 6.41
C VAL A 82 -15.59 7.70 5.57
N SER A 83 -16.48 7.27 4.66
CA SER A 83 -16.16 6.18 3.73
C SER A 83 -14.94 6.50 2.87
N MET A 84 -14.86 7.74 2.36
CA MET A 84 -13.74 8.22 1.55
C MET A 84 -12.45 8.34 2.37
N PHE A 85 -12.54 8.79 3.62
CA PHE A 85 -11.41 8.88 4.54
C PHE A 85 -10.78 7.50 4.79
N PHE A 86 -11.59 6.49 5.14
CA PHE A 86 -11.11 5.12 5.35
C PHE A 86 -10.55 4.49 4.09
N TYR A 87 -11.18 4.74 2.93
CA TYR A 87 -10.65 4.28 1.65
C TYR A 87 -9.25 4.87 1.38
N GLY A 88 -9.05 6.15 1.66
CA GLY A 88 -7.75 6.81 1.54
C GLY A 88 -6.69 6.20 2.47
N LEU A 89 -7.01 5.97 3.73
CA LEU A 89 -6.11 5.32 4.70
C LEU A 89 -5.72 3.90 4.25
N PHE A 90 -6.70 3.12 3.77
CA PHE A 90 -6.46 1.77 3.29
C PHE A 90 -5.54 1.76 2.06
N SER A 91 -5.78 2.65 1.10
CA SER A 91 -4.95 2.79 -0.11
C SER A 91 -3.48 3.14 0.20
N ILE A 92 -3.27 4.03 1.18
CA ILE A 92 -1.93 4.37 1.67
C ILE A 92 -1.29 3.16 2.38
N GLY A 93 -2.05 2.46 3.23
CA GLY A 93 -1.58 1.27 3.94
C GLY A 93 -1.09 0.16 3.01
N GLU A 94 -1.83 -0.14 1.94
CA GLU A 94 -1.39 -1.10 0.92
C GLU A 94 -0.05 -0.73 0.27
N HIS A 95 0.20 0.56 0.07
CA HIS A 95 1.44 1.03 -0.52
C HIS A 95 2.65 0.68 0.35
N PHE A 96 2.56 0.94 1.66
CA PHE A 96 3.62 0.61 2.61
C PHE A 96 3.85 -0.90 2.75
N VAL A 97 2.79 -1.69 2.80
CA VAL A 97 2.87 -3.16 2.90
C VAL A 97 3.56 -3.76 1.66
N LYS A 98 3.22 -3.29 0.45
CA LYS A 98 3.84 -3.79 -0.79
C LYS A 98 5.33 -3.52 -0.86
N ILE A 99 5.80 -2.35 -0.42
CA ILE A 99 7.23 -2.03 -0.38
C ILE A 99 7.97 -3.04 0.50
N ARG A 100 7.44 -3.34 1.68
CA ARG A 100 8.05 -4.31 2.61
C ARG A 100 8.09 -5.74 2.07
N ILE A 101 7.01 -6.17 1.43
CA ILE A 101 6.95 -7.51 0.84
C ILE A 101 7.97 -7.66 -0.28
N THR A 102 8.11 -6.66 -1.15
CA THR A 102 9.08 -6.70 -2.25
C THR A 102 10.53 -6.78 -1.76
N GLU A 103 10.87 -6.06 -0.69
CA GLU A 103 12.19 -6.15 -0.06
C GLU A 103 12.47 -7.56 0.48
N ILE A 104 11.48 -8.16 1.18
CA ILE A 104 11.61 -9.52 1.73
C ILE A 104 11.76 -10.55 0.62
N GLU A 105 10.98 -10.46 -0.45
CA GLU A 105 11.08 -11.35 -1.61
C GLU A 105 12.46 -11.27 -2.28
N GLN A 106 13.01 -10.07 -2.44
CA GLN A 106 14.36 -9.89 -3.00
C GLN A 106 15.43 -10.53 -2.12
N ILE A 107 15.34 -10.38 -0.80
CA ILE A 107 16.27 -11.01 0.15
C ILE A 107 16.17 -12.53 0.08
N MET A 108 14.94 -13.08 0.06
CA MET A 108 14.72 -14.54 -0.03
C MET A 108 15.24 -15.10 -1.35
N GLN A 109 15.02 -14.41 -2.48
CA GLN A 109 15.54 -14.83 -3.77
C GLN A 109 17.08 -14.78 -3.83
N ALA A 110 17.69 -13.74 -3.22
CA ALA A 110 19.14 -13.64 -3.14
C ALA A 110 19.73 -14.79 -2.30
N GLN A 111 19.14 -15.13 -1.16
CA GLN A 111 19.53 -16.26 -0.33
C GLN A 111 19.34 -17.59 -1.05
N GLY A 112 18.23 -17.79 -1.75
CA GLY A 112 17.99 -19.00 -2.55
C GLY A 112 19.01 -19.19 -3.67
N ARG A 113 19.39 -18.09 -4.37
CA ARG A 113 20.46 -18.12 -5.39
C ARG A 113 21.82 -18.45 -4.80
N ALA A 114 22.16 -17.87 -3.64
CA ALA A 114 23.41 -18.13 -2.95
C ALA A 114 23.49 -19.61 -2.47
N ALA A 115 22.41 -20.13 -1.89
CA ALA A 115 22.32 -21.53 -1.50
C ALA A 115 22.47 -22.50 -2.69
N GLY A 116 21.79 -22.20 -3.81
CA GLY A 116 21.91 -22.99 -5.03
C GLY A 116 23.33 -23.00 -5.63
N GLN A 117 24.04 -21.85 -5.58
CA GLN A 117 25.42 -21.78 -6.02
C GLN A 117 26.36 -22.59 -5.11
N THR A 118 26.16 -22.54 -3.80
CA THR A 118 26.92 -23.32 -2.82
C THR A 118 26.71 -24.82 -3.06
N GLN A 119 25.47 -25.26 -3.25
CA GLN A 119 25.14 -26.65 -3.54
C GLN A 119 25.79 -27.14 -4.83
N LYS A 120 25.79 -26.32 -5.88
CA LYS A 120 26.45 -26.63 -7.16
C LYS A 120 27.97 -26.77 -6.99
N LYS A 121 28.57 -25.89 -6.18
CA LYS A 121 30.01 -25.93 -5.91
C LYS A 121 30.42 -27.18 -5.10
N VAL A 122 29.58 -27.58 -4.13
CA VAL A 122 29.80 -28.81 -3.34
C VAL A 122 29.71 -30.05 -4.27
N LYS A 123 28.67 -30.15 -5.09
CA LYS A 123 28.50 -31.27 -6.03
C LYS A 123 29.67 -31.40 -6.99
N THR A 124 30.17 -30.29 -7.52
CA THR A 124 31.34 -30.28 -8.41
C THR A 124 32.62 -30.78 -7.70
N ARG A 125 32.82 -30.35 -6.43
CA ARG A 125 33.95 -30.86 -5.62
C ARG A 125 33.87 -32.36 -5.39
N ASP A 126 32.69 -32.91 -5.08
CA ASP A 126 32.49 -34.32 -4.87
C ASP A 126 32.74 -35.15 -6.14
N GLU A 127 32.37 -34.62 -7.30
CA GLU A 127 32.65 -35.23 -8.60
C GLU A 127 34.16 -35.26 -8.89
N ILE A 128 34.88 -34.17 -8.65
CA ILE A 128 36.35 -34.11 -8.81
C ILE A 128 37.05 -35.06 -7.84
N LEU A 129 36.61 -35.12 -6.58
CA LEU A 129 37.15 -36.07 -5.58
C LEU A 129 36.99 -37.53 -6.01
N LYS A 130 35.82 -37.87 -6.55
CA LYS A 130 35.59 -39.23 -7.07
C LYS A 130 36.48 -39.56 -8.26
N GLU A 131 36.75 -38.63 -9.13
CA GLU A 131 37.61 -38.80 -10.27
C GLU A 131 39.08 -38.97 -9.87
N ILE A 132 39.56 -38.16 -8.93
CA ILE A 132 40.91 -38.32 -8.35
C ILE A 132 41.08 -39.67 -7.63
N LEU A 133 40.10 -40.07 -6.84
CA LEU A 133 40.14 -41.34 -6.15
C LEU A 133 40.14 -42.53 -7.11
N LYS A 134 39.36 -42.47 -8.19
CA LYS A 134 39.34 -43.48 -9.22
C LYS A 134 40.70 -43.61 -9.90
N GLU A 135 41.31 -42.51 -10.28
CA GLU A 135 42.65 -42.50 -10.92
C GLU A 135 43.72 -43.07 -9.96
N TYR A 136 43.66 -42.73 -8.67
CA TYR A 136 44.54 -43.25 -7.64
C TYR A 136 44.44 -44.79 -7.51
N TYR A 137 43.23 -45.33 -7.45
CA TYR A 137 43.02 -46.77 -7.31
C TYR A 137 43.38 -47.56 -8.58
N GLU A 138 43.10 -47.03 -9.77
CA GLU A 138 43.52 -47.65 -11.05
C GLU A 138 45.03 -47.65 -11.22
N GLY A 139 45.73 -46.68 -10.71
CA GLY A 139 47.22 -46.65 -10.72
C GLY A 139 47.83 -47.59 -9.69
N TYR A 140 47.14 -47.95 -8.64
CA TYR A 140 47.61 -48.91 -7.61
C TYR A 140 47.48 -50.36 -8.05
N ASP A 141 46.45 -50.69 -8.83
CA ASP A 141 46.18 -52.08 -9.32
C ASP A 141 47.14 -52.49 -10.46
N LYS A 142 47.84 -51.55 -11.04
CA LYS A 142 48.83 -51.78 -12.15
C LYS A 142 50.28 -51.97 -11.68
N ARG A 143 50.55 -52.03 -10.36
CA ARG A 143 51.87 -52.31 -9.77
C ARG A 143 51.88 -53.69 -9.12
#